data_b2d9964e5ba3687e93c062796b3995d0
#
_entry.id   b2d9964e5ba3687e93c062796b3995d0
#
_cell.length_a   1.000
_cell.length_b   1.000
_cell.length_c   1.000
_cell.angle_alpha   90.00
_cell.angle_beta   90.00
_cell.angle_gamma   90.00
#
_symmetry.space_group_name_H-M   'P 1'
#
loop_
_entity.id
_entity.type
_entity.pdbx_description
1 polymer ?
#
loop_
_entity_poly.entity_id
_entity_poly.type
_entity_poly.pdbx_seq_one_letter_code
_entity_poly.pdbx_strand_id
1 'polypeptide(L)'
;LAPETLGSYSRPAVSWLEGDYLTLRPSFVDAGAVYAYRTEILWNSALSHLAFRESERLDSAYQQDGAVSVPHQSGYIYLVTNKMGQYRMIILSRPMIGGEMFGLLATLQSGRGTILTPVSTPIVLVPVKNLGSDLQFGKFLTEAPIHKTYYALLKRATEEPFVNLIK
;
A
#
# COMPACT_ATOMS: atom_id res chain seq x y z
N LEU A 1 -7.91 -9.52 21.30
CA LEU A 1 -8.46 -8.67 20.26
C LEU A 1 -7.58 -7.45 20.05
N ALA A 2 -7.54 -6.96 18.82
CA ALA A 2 -6.91 -5.70 18.51
C ALA A 2 -7.63 -4.55 19.23
N PRO A 3 -6.95 -3.41 19.45
CA PRO A 3 -7.58 -2.23 20.02
C PRO A 3 -8.84 -1.80 19.27
N GLU A 4 -9.77 -1.20 19.98
CA GLU A 4 -11.01 -0.67 19.36
C GLU A 4 -10.71 0.32 18.24
N THR A 5 -9.70 1.14 18.42
CA THR A 5 -9.27 2.11 17.40
C THR A 5 -8.80 1.48 16.09
N LEU A 6 -8.52 0.18 16.09
CA LEU A 6 -8.14 -0.57 14.89
C LEU A 6 -9.24 -1.53 14.43
N GLY A 7 -10.36 -1.62 15.14
CA GLY A 7 -11.50 -2.45 14.76
C GLY A 7 -11.73 -3.69 15.62
N SER A 8 -11.05 -3.84 16.74
CA SER A 8 -11.26 -4.94 17.72
C SER A 8 -11.24 -6.34 17.10
N TYR A 9 -10.47 -6.56 16.05
CA TYR A 9 -10.42 -7.86 15.36
C TYR A 9 -9.54 -8.87 16.09
N SER A 10 -9.84 -10.15 15.91
CA SER A 10 -8.98 -11.24 16.37
C SER A 10 -8.04 -11.67 15.23
N ARG A 11 -6.91 -12.28 15.58
CA ARG A 11 -5.98 -12.77 14.57
C ARG A 11 -6.62 -13.76 13.58
N PRO A 12 -7.38 -14.78 14.03
CA PRO A 12 -8.01 -15.70 13.09
C PRO A 12 -8.95 -15.01 12.10
N ALA A 13 -9.63 -13.94 12.52
CA ALA A 13 -10.58 -13.23 11.66
C ALA A 13 -9.89 -12.45 10.53
N VAL A 14 -8.60 -12.14 10.66
CA VAL A 14 -7.85 -11.33 9.69
C VAL A 14 -6.60 -12.04 9.15
N SER A 15 -6.46 -13.34 9.40
CA SER A 15 -5.28 -14.09 8.96
C SER A 15 -5.10 -14.10 7.44
N TRP A 16 -6.16 -13.89 6.69
CA TRP A 16 -6.13 -13.79 5.24
C TRP A 16 -5.37 -12.55 4.74
N LEU A 17 -5.14 -11.56 5.59
CA LEU A 17 -4.33 -10.39 5.26
C LEU A 17 -2.84 -10.64 5.46
N GLU A 18 -2.44 -11.57 6.31
CA GLU A 18 -1.03 -11.81 6.58
C GLU A 18 -0.31 -12.32 5.33
N GLY A 19 0.80 -11.72 5.00
CA GLY A 19 1.61 -12.14 3.86
C GLY A 19 2.52 -11.05 3.33
N ASP A 20 3.18 -11.39 2.21
CA ASP A 20 4.06 -10.51 1.47
C ASP A 20 3.35 -9.99 0.23
N TYR A 21 3.48 -8.69 0.00
CA TYR A 21 2.85 -8.01 -1.13
C TYR A 21 3.88 -7.19 -1.90
N LEU A 22 3.71 -7.17 -3.23
CA LEU A 22 4.29 -6.15 -4.07
C LEU A 22 3.39 -4.94 -4.01
N THR A 23 3.93 -3.79 -3.67
CA THR A 23 3.20 -2.51 -3.66
C THR A 23 3.57 -1.72 -4.90
N LEU A 24 2.56 -1.27 -5.64
CA LEU A 24 2.70 -0.46 -6.85
C LEU A 24 2.02 0.87 -6.65
N ARG A 25 2.73 1.95 -6.99
CA ARG A 25 2.18 3.30 -7.06
C ARG A 25 2.86 4.12 -8.14
N PRO A 26 2.22 5.17 -8.64
CA PRO A 26 2.90 6.09 -9.55
C PRO A 26 4.08 6.77 -8.86
N SER A 27 5.12 7.09 -9.62
CA SER A 27 6.15 7.99 -9.15
C SER A 27 5.56 9.40 -8.98
N PHE A 28 5.94 10.10 -7.92
CA PHE A 28 5.51 11.49 -7.71
C PHE A 28 6.33 12.47 -8.57
N VAL A 29 7.47 12.04 -9.08
CA VAL A 29 8.43 12.90 -9.78
C VAL A 29 8.41 12.66 -11.27
N ASP A 30 8.46 11.40 -11.70
CA ASP A 30 8.55 11.03 -13.12
C ASP A 30 7.18 10.56 -13.61
N ALA A 31 6.53 11.38 -14.43
CA ALA A 31 5.23 11.04 -14.99
C ALA A 31 5.27 9.72 -15.77
N GLY A 32 4.32 8.84 -15.47
CA GLY A 32 4.21 7.54 -16.13
C GLY A 32 5.09 6.44 -15.55
N ALA A 33 6.04 6.77 -14.68
CA ALA A 33 6.87 5.77 -14.01
C ALA A 33 6.10 5.09 -12.87
N VAL A 34 6.41 3.83 -12.63
CA VAL A 34 5.82 3.02 -11.56
C VAL A 34 6.87 2.70 -10.50
N TYR A 35 6.54 2.95 -9.26
CA TYR A 35 7.35 2.56 -8.11
C TYR A 35 6.86 1.22 -7.58
N ALA A 36 7.79 0.29 -7.33
CA ALA A 36 7.48 -1.05 -6.84
C ALA A 36 8.36 -1.39 -5.63
N TYR A 37 7.74 -1.75 -4.52
CA TYR A 37 8.43 -2.14 -3.30
C TYR A 37 7.63 -3.18 -2.54
N ARG A 38 8.24 -3.73 -1.46
CA ARG A 38 7.62 -4.79 -0.67
C ARG A 38 6.84 -4.18 0.50
N THR A 39 5.66 -4.75 0.78
CA THR A 39 4.92 -4.52 2.02
C THR A 39 4.63 -5.87 2.65
N GLU A 40 5.05 -6.05 3.91
CA GLU A 40 4.70 -7.23 4.72
C GLU A 40 3.60 -6.85 5.68
N ILE A 41 2.57 -7.70 5.79
CA ILE A 41 1.52 -7.57 6.79
C ILE A 41 1.58 -8.81 7.69
N LEU A 42 1.86 -8.60 8.97
CA LEU A 42 2.03 -9.67 9.95
C LEU A 42 1.40 -9.30 11.29
N TRP A 43 0.96 -10.32 12.02
CA TRP A 43 0.46 -10.14 13.38
C TRP A 43 1.61 -9.78 14.31
N ASN A 44 1.42 -8.70 15.07
CA ASN A 44 2.32 -8.29 16.13
C ASN A 44 1.76 -8.78 17.47
N SER A 45 2.36 -9.82 18.03
CA SER A 45 1.87 -10.43 19.27
C SER A 45 2.03 -9.53 20.49
N ALA A 46 3.05 -8.68 20.49
CA ALA A 46 3.28 -7.75 21.61
C ALA A 46 2.21 -6.68 21.71
N LEU A 47 1.68 -6.22 20.57
CA LEU A 47 0.68 -5.17 20.50
C LEU A 47 -0.72 -5.72 20.20
N SER A 48 -0.84 -7.00 19.91
CA SER A 48 -2.10 -7.69 19.59
C SER A 48 -2.86 -7.05 18.43
N HIS A 49 -2.15 -6.75 17.33
CA HIS A 49 -2.79 -6.31 16.10
C HIS A 49 -1.92 -6.63 14.89
N LEU A 50 -2.51 -6.53 13.69
CA LEU A 50 -1.74 -6.59 12.45
C LEU A 50 -0.90 -5.33 12.32
N ALA A 51 0.33 -5.52 11.88
CA ALA A 51 1.26 -4.44 11.55
C ALA A 51 1.75 -4.61 10.13
N PHE A 52 2.15 -3.53 9.50
CA PHE A 52 2.77 -3.57 8.18
C PHE A 52 4.17 -2.95 8.24
N ARG A 53 5.02 -3.40 7.33
CA ARG A 53 6.36 -2.86 7.15
C ARG A 53 6.71 -2.84 5.66
N GLU A 54 7.19 -1.70 5.19
CA GLU A 54 7.71 -1.55 3.84
C GLU A 54 9.20 -1.87 3.79
N SER A 55 9.65 -2.44 2.68
CA SER A 55 11.05 -2.75 2.42
C SER A 55 11.29 -2.78 0.90
N GLU A 56 12.54 -3.00 0.48
CA GLU A 56 12.94 -3.04 -0.93
C GLU A 56 12.60 -1.75 -1.69
N ARG A 57 12.57 -0.62 -0.98
CA ARG A 57 12.37 0.69 -1.59
C ARG A 57 13.70 1.28 -2.00
N LEU A 58 13.73 1.94 -3.17
CA LEU A 58 14.89 2.72 -3.60
C LEU A 58 15.18 3.85 -2.63
N ASP A 59 14.14 4.46 -2.08
CA ASP A 59 14.21 5.51 -1.08
C ASP A 59 14.10 4.92 0.34
N SER A 60 15.05 4.05 0.71
CA SER A 60 15.01 3.31 1.98
C SER A 60 14.86 4.20 3.22
N ALA A 61 15.32 5.45 3.16
CA ALA A 61 15.15 6.42 4.23
C ALA A 61 13.67 6.76 4.51
N TYR A 62 12.79 6.51 3.55
CA TYR A 62 11.35 6.79 3.65
C TYR A 62 10.50 5.54 3.82
N GLN A 63 11.12 4.40 4.16
CA GLN A 63 10.36 3.19 4.46
C GLN A 63 9.45 3.42 5.65
N GLN A 64 8.21 2.93 5.54
CA GLN A 64 7.18 3.14 6.53
C GLN A 64 6.80 1.83 7.20
N ASP A 65 6.35 1.94 8.43
CA ASP A 65 5.71 0.86 9.17
C ASP A 65 4.53 1.43 9.96
N GLY A 66 3.67 0.57 10.43
CA GLY A 66 2.54 1.03 11.22
C GLY A 66 1.52 -0.06 11.49
N ALA A 67 0.34 0.37 11.93
CA ALA A 67 -0.76 -0.49 12.31
C ALA A 67 -1.75 -0.66 11.16
N VAL A 68 -2.41 -1.82 11.16
CA VAL A 68 -3.47 -2.13 10.20
C VAL A 68 -4.81 -2.07 10.91
N SER A 69 -5.72 -1.23 10.40
CA SER A 69 -7.11 -1.17 10.85
C SER A 69 -7.99 -2.01 9.94
N VAL A 70 -8.90 -2.77 10.55
CA VAL A 70 -9.86 -3.58 9.81
C VAL A 70 -11.24 -3.34 10.42
N PRO A 71 -11.93 -2.28 9.99
CA PRO A 71 -13.28 -1.97 10.49
C PRO A 71 -14.28 -3.03 10.07
N HIS A 72 -15.25 -3.31 10.94
CA HIS A 72 -16.25 -4.34 10.69
C HIS A 72 -17.24 -4.00 9.56
N GLN A 73 -17.53 -2.72 9.35
CA GLN A 73 -18.66 -2.32 8.53
C GLN A 73 -18.30 -1.80 7.15
N SER A 74 -17.13 -1.21 6.97
CA SER A 74 -16.82 -0.51 5.73
C SER A 74 -16.35 -1.42 4.60
N GLY A 75 -15.81 -2.58 4.91
CA GLY A 75 -15.19 -3.46 3.92
C GLY A 75 -13.84 -2.96 3.42
N TYR A 76 -13.29 -1.92 4.03
CA TYR A 76 -11.99 -1.36 3.68
C TYR A 76 -10.97 -1.64 4.77
N ILE A 77 -9.69 -1.54 4.38
CA ILE A 77 -8.55 -1.81 5.25
C ILE A 77 -7.70 -0.55 5.24
N TYR A 78 -7.18 -0.16 6.40
CA TYR A 78 -6.33 1.03 6.52
C TYR A 78 -4.96 0.63 7.03
N LEU A 79 -3.93 1.07 6.32
CA LEU A 79 -2.54 0.99 6.78
C LEU A 79 -2.12 2.40 7.18
N VAL A 80 -1.87 2.60 8.48
CA VAL A 80 -1.64 3.93 9.03
C VAL A 80 -0.26 4.00 9.66
N THR A 81 0.54 4.97 9.22
CA THR A 81 1.79 5.36 9.89
C THR A 81 1.54 6.63 10.67
N ASN A 82 2.01 6.66 11.91
CA ASN A 82 2.06 7.86 12.72
C ASN A 82 3.44 7.96 13.35
N LYS A 83 4.23 8.92 12.89
CA LYS A 83 5.55 9.20 13.47
C LYS A 83 5.54 10.60 14.02
N MET A 84 5.50 10.70 15.35
CA MET A 84 5.51 11.98 16.06
C MET A 84 4.41 12.93 15.59
N GLY A 85 3.21 12.38 15.31
CA GLY A 85 2.06 13.16 14.87
C GLY A 85 1.97 13.38 13.37
N GLN A 86 2.92 12.90 12.58
CA GLN A 86 2.82 12.94 11.13
C GLN A 86 2.21 11.62 10.62
N TYR A 87 1.10 11.73 9.95
CA TYR A 87 0.34 10.59 9.46
C TYR A 87 0.57 10.35 7.98
N ARG A 88 0.55 9.06 7.61
CA ARG A 88 0.46 8.60 6.23
C ARG A 88 -0.56 7.47 6.23
N MET A 89 -1.46 7.45 5.26
CA MET A 89 -2.56 6.49 5.26
C MET A 89 -2.73 5.85 3.89
N ILE A 90 -2.94 4.54 3.91
CA ILE A 90 -3.39 3.78 2.74
C ILE A 90 -4.78 3.23 3.05
N ILE A 91 -5.73 3.42 2.14
CA ILE A 91 -7.06 2.84 2.20
C ILE A 91 -7.14 1.80 1.09
N LEU A 92 -7.40 0.55 1.45
CA LEU A 92 -7.44 -0.57 0.50
C LEU A 92 -8.80 -1.23 0.49
N SER A 93 -9.20 -1.73 -0.68
CA SER A 93 -10.32 -2.64 -0.81
C SER A 93 -10.00 -3.97 -0.12
N ARG A 94 -11.02 -4.77 0.15
CA ARG A 94 -10.81 -6.17 0.49
C ARG A 94 -10.13 -6.88 -0.68
N PRO A 95 -9.38 -7.98 -0.43
CA PRO A 95 -8.75 -8.72 -1.51
C PRO A 95 -9.75 -9.20 -2.55
N MET A 96 -9.36 -9.07 -3.82
CA MET A 96 -10.06 -9.72 -4.93
C MET A 96 -9.79 -11.23 -4.89
N ILE A 97 -10.35 -11.98 -5.83
CA ILE A 97 -10.17 -13.45 -5.91
C ILE A 97 -8.69 -13.83 -5.93
N GLY A 98 -7.86 -13.07 -6.65
CA GLY A 98 -6.41 -13.28 -6.70
C GLY A 98 -5.64 -12.76 -5.51
N GLY A 99 -6.30 -12.08 -4.58
CA GLY A 99 -5.68 -11.47 -3.39
C GLY A 99 -5.21 -10.04 -3.57
N GLU A 100 -5.35 -9.45 -4.76
CA GLU A 100 -4.98 -8.06 -5.01
C GLU A 100 -5.90 -7.11 -4.23
N MET A 101 -5.31 -6.06 -3.68
CA MET A 101 -6.03 -4.99 -2.99
C MET A 101 -5.72 -3.66 -3.67
N PHE A 102 -6.77 -2.90 -3.96
CA PHE A 102 -6.68 -1.64 -4.69
C PHE A 102 -7.14 -0.50 -3.79
N GLY A 103 -6.47 0.63 -3.88
CA GLY A 103 -6.90 1.75 -3.07
C GLY A 103 -6.13 3.04 -3.31
N LEU A 104 -6.09 3.85 -2.25
CA LEU A 104 -5.57 5.22 -2.27
C LEU A 104 -4.51 5.39 -1.20
N LEU A 105 -3.41 6.02 -1.56
CA LEU A 105 -2.38 6.48 -0.64
C LEU A 105 -2.52 7.99 -0.45
N ALA A 106 -2.56 8.44 0.79
CA ALA A 106 -2.51 9.85 1.17
C ALA A 106 -1.27 10.10 2.04
N THR A 107 -0.41 11.00 1.60
CA THR A 107 0.86 11.27 2.27
C THR A 107 1.36 12.68 1.94
N LEU A 108 2.57 12.97 2.40
CA LEU A 108 3.29 14.19 2.04
C LEU A 108 4.42 13.86 1.07
N GLN A 109 4.52 14.61 0.02
CA GLN A 109 5.60 14.53 -0.96
C GLN A 109 6.62 15.61 -0.67
N SER A 110 7.91 15.26 -0.77
CA SER A 110 8.98 16.26 -0.77
C SER A 110 8.84 17.13 -2.01
N GLY A 111 8.62 18.41 -1.79
CA GLY A 111 8.58 19.42 -2.85
C GLY A 111 9.97 20.01 -3.09
N ARG A 112 9.99 21.20 -3.64
CA ARG A 112 11.23 21.96 -3.82
C ARG A 112 11.74 22.43 -2.46
N GLY A 113 13.00 22.12 -2.14
CA GLY A 113 13.61 22.47 -0.87
C GLY A 113 13.03 21.63 0.27
N THR A 114 12.68 22.28 1.39
CA THR A 114 12.15 21.64 2.59
C THR A 114 10.63 21.61 2.66
N ILE A 115 9.95 22.09 1.61
CA ILE A 115 8.48 22.18 1.60
C ILE A 115 7.88 20.83 1.28
N LEU A 116 6.99 20.37 2.17
CA LEU A 116 6.20 19.14 1.95
C LEU A 116 4.84 19.53 1.39
N THR A 117 4.36 18.75 0.43
CA THR A 117 3.06 18.96 -0.22
C THR A 117 2.18 17.73 -0.02
N PRO A 118 0.92 17.89 0.43
CA PRO A 118 -0.01 16.76 0.48
C PRO A 118 -0.27 16.20 -0.91
N VAL A 119 -0.25 14.88 -1.01
CA VAL A 119 -0.55 14.17 -2.25
C VAL A 119 -1.45 12.97 -1.96
N SER A 120 -2.25 12.59 -2.94
CA SER A 120 -2.96 11.33 -2.94
C SER A 120 -2.77 10.66 -4.30
N THR A 121 -2.68 9.34 -4.30
CA THR A 121 -2.44 8.58 -5.51
C THR A 121 -3.04 7.18 -5.41
N PRO A 122 -3.43 6.57 -6.53
CA PRO A 122 -3.78 5.14 -6.53
C PRO A 122 -2.62 4.28 -6.05
N ILE A 123 -2.96 3.16 -5.45
CA ILE A 123 -1.99 2.17 -4.96
C ILE A 123 -2.57 0.77 -5.10
N VAL A 124 -1.71 -0.21 -5.33
CA VAL A 124 -2.10 -1.62 -5.45
C VAL A 124 -1.14 -2.47 -4.62
N LEU A 125 -1.69 -3.41 -3.85
CA LEU A 125 -0.93 -4.45 -3.20
C LEU A 125 -1.25 -5.79 -3.85
N VAL A 126 -0.23 -6.45 -4.40
CA VAL A 126 -0.36 -7.73 -5.11
C VAL A 126 0.39 -8.81 -4.31
N PRO A 127 -0.24 -9.94 -3.97
CA PRO A 127 0.50 -11.03 -3.31
C PRO A 127 1.73 -11.44 -4.12
N VAL A 128 2.88 -11.49 -3.47
CA VAL A 128 4.15 -11.82 -4.11
C VAL A 128 4.07 -13.18 -4.80
N LYS A 129 3.35 -14.14 -4.20
CA LYS A 129 3.17 -15.48 -4.77
C LYS A 129 2.53 -15.49 -6.16
N ASN A 130 1.80 -14.44 -6.53
CA ASN A 130 1.14 -14.35 -7.84
C ASN A 130 2.09 -13.94 -8.96
N LEU A 131 3.27 -13.47 -8.65
CA LEU A 131 4.17 -12.83 -9.62
C LEU A 131 5.30 -13.72 -10.09
N GLY A 132 5.73 -14.69 -9.26
CA GLY A 132 6.82 -15.59 -9.63
C GLY A 132 8.04 -14.83 -10.13
N SER A 133 8.46 -15.11 -11.36
CA SER A 133 9.61 -14.45 -12.00
C SER A 133 9.36 -12.98 -12.35
N ASP A 134 8.11 -12.53 -12.35
CA ASP A 134 7.76 -11.14 -12.64
C ASP A 134 7.93 -10.21 -11.43
N LEU A 135 8.38 -10.73 -10.30
CA LEU A 135 8.61 -9.94 -9.11
C LEU A 135 9.90 -9.12 -9.26
N GLN A 136 9.76 -7.81 -9.37
CA GLN A 136 10.87 -6.87 -9.45
C GLN A 136 10.58 -5.64 -8.62
N PHE A 137 11.56 -5.17 -7.86
CA PHE A 137 11.47 -3.96 -7.06
C PHE A 137 12.27 -2.84 -7.72
N GLY A 138 11.80 -1.61 -7.53
CA GLY A 138 12.48 -0.42 -8.03
C GLY A 138 11.53 0.58 -8.65
N LYS A 139 12.10 1.47 -9.46
CA LYS A 139 11.34 2.43 -10.25
C LYS A 139 11.45 2.04 -11.72
N PHE A 140 10.31 1.89 -12.38
CA PHE A 140 10.27 1.41 -13.76
C PHE A 140 9.66 2.47 -14.67
N LEU A 141 10.48 2.90 -15.64
CA LEU A 141 10.06 3.81 -16.69
C LEU A 141 9.35 3.03 -17.79
N THR A 142 8.71 3.74 -18.71
CA THR A 142 7.89 3.13 -19.77
C THR A 142 8.67 2.18 -20.67
N GLU A 143 10.00 2.34 -20.76
CA GLU A 143 10.88 1.49 -21.57
C GLU A 143 11.16 0.13 -20.90
N ALA A 144 10.96 0.02 -19.59
CA ALA A 144 11.24 -1.22 -18.87
C ALA A 144 10.21 -2.29 -19.26
N PRO A 145 10.62 -3.53 -19.54
CA PRO A 145 9.68 -4.58 -19.94
C PRO A 145 8.55 -4.84 -18.94
N ILE A 146 8.87 -4.78 -17.64
CA ILE A 146 7.88 -5.04 -16.58
C ILE A 146 6.88 -3.91 -16.41
N HIS A 147 7.18 -2.70 -16.89
CA HIS A 147 6.31 -1.52 -16.73
C HIS A 147 4.89 -1.78 -17.22
N LYS A 148 4.75 -2.44 -18.38
CA LYS A 148 3.44 -2.73 -18.95
C LYS A 148 2.55 -3.53 -18.00
N THR A 149 3.11 -4.56 -17.37
CA THR A 149 2.40 -5.42 -16.42
C THR A 149 2.02 -4.65 -15.17
N TYR A 150 2.95 -3.91 -14.59
CA TYR A 150 2.74 -3.17 -13.35
C TYR A 150 1.80 -1.99 -13.55
N TYR A 151 1.96 -1.27 -14.66
CA TYR A 151 1.08 -0.15 -14.98
C TYR A 151 -0.36 -0.60 -15.19
N ALA A 152 -0.57 -1.76 -15.86
CA ALA A 152 -1.91 -2.31 -16.06
C ALA A 152 -2.59 -2.66 -14.73
N LEU A 153 -1.85 -3.23 -13.78
CA LEU A 153 -2.37 -3.51 -12.44
C LEU A 153 -2.75 -2.23 -11.71
N LEU A 154 -1.87 -1.24 -11.74
CA LEU A 154 -2.10 0.04 -11.06
C LEU A 154 -3.30 0.79 -11.64
N LYS A 155 -3.47 0.75 -12.95
CA LYS A 155 -4.54 1.45 -13.67
C LYS A 155 -5.92 0.91 -13.29
N ARG A 156 -6.02 -0.35 -12.89
CA ARG A 156 -7.27 -0.94 -12.43
C ARG A 156 -7.84 -0.21 -11.21
N ALA A 157 -7.02 0.39 -10.38
CA ALA A 157 -7.49 1.11 -9.19
C ALA A 157 -8.47 2.24 -9.53
N THR A 158 -8.28 2.91 -10.67
CA THR A 158 -9.15 4.01 -11.11
C THR A 158 -10.13 3.62 -12.22
N GLU A 159 -9.78 2.68 -13.08
CA GLU A 159 -10.67 2.21 -14.15
C GLU A 159 -11.80 1.32 -13.64
N GLU A 160 -11.49 0.40 -12.74
CA GLU A 160 -12.50 -0.33 -11.98
C GLU A 160 -12.72 0.51 -10.72
N PRO A 161 -13.94 0.93 -10.38
CA PRO A 161 -14.15 2.05 -9.45
C PRO A 161 -13.76 1.75 -7.99
N PHE A 162 -12.50 1.41 -7.77
CA PHE A 162 -11.93 1.28 -6.42
C PHE A 162 -11.57 2.63 -5.82
N VAL A 163 -11.23 3.61 -6.67
CA VAL A 163 -10.81 4.94 -6.25
C VAL A 163 -11.45 5.99 -7.16
N ASN A 164 -12.07 6.99 -6.56
CA ASN A 164 -12.56 8.17 -7.26
C ASN A 164 -11.68 9.37 -6.92
N LEU A 165 -11.13 9.99 -7.95
CA LEU A 165 -10.36 11.22 -7.79
C LEU A 165 -11.28 12.40 -8.14
N ILE A 166 -11.76 13.10 -7.13
CA ILE A 166 -12.71 14.20 -7.28
C ILE A 166 -11.92 15.52 -7.35
N LYS A 167 -12.19 16.30 -8.40
CA LYS A 167 -11.55 17.60 -8.60
C LYS A 167 -12.53 18.73 -8.30
#